data_441207f00714f3e5a3efa307f93b3333
#
_entry.id   441207f00714f3e5a3efa307f93b3333
#
_cell.length_a   1.000
_cell.length_b   1.000
_cell.length_c   1.000
_cell.angle_alpha   90.00
_cell.angle_beta   90.00
_cell.angle_gamma   90.00
#
_symmetry.space_group_name_H-M   'P 1'
#
loop_
_entity.id
_entity.type
_entity.pdbx_description
1 polymer ?
#
loop_
_entity_poly.entity_id
_entity_poly.type
_entity_poly.pdbx_seq_one_letter_code
_entity_poly.pdbx_strand_id
1 'polypeptide(L)'
;MRKILTCILALSCVLGLTACNNSTNSEPQKEVQSQSVPSTNALVVYFSMPETTDSKNMTEEEDNSTVVIDGKVMGNTQYVAMEIQEKTSADIFRIEPETPYTTNHEELVDIASQEQEENTRPAIKDRIADFEQYDTVFVGYPIWWSDLPMIMYSFFDEYDFSDKTIIPFSTHGGSGLADTISTIKELEPNATVYEQGLSISRNDVEKSSEEISQWLEKVIRE
;
A
#
# COMPACT_ATOMS: atom_id res chain seq x y z
N MET A 1 -61.70 29.94 -0.03
CA MET A 1 -62.34 30.36 1.25
C MET A 1 -61.30 30.15 2.36
N ARG A 2 -60.77 31.27 2.80
CA ARG A 2 -60.80 31.77 4.19
C ARG A 2 -59.99 30.88 5.14
N LYS A 3 -59.08 31.30 5.95
CA LYS A 3 -58.55 32.61 6.47
C LYS A 3 -57.51 32.18 7.48
N ILE A 4 -56.28 32.80 7.51
CA ILE A 4 -55.86 33.82 8.46
C ILE A 4 -55.85 33.32 9.91
N LEU A 5 -54.78 33.40 10.74
CA LEU A 5 -54.21 34.56 11.39
C LEU A 5 -53.10 34.06 12.40
N THR A 6 -51.87 34.49 12.34
CA THR A 6 -51.22 35.54 13.14
C THR A 6 -51.31 35.40 14.67
N CYS A 7 -50.17 35.49 15.35
CA CYS A 7 -49.77 36.39 16.46
C CYS A 7 -48.58 35.79 17.19
N ILE A 8 -47.41 36.35 17.22
CA ILE A 8 -46.83 37.56 17.80
C ILE A 8 -46.72 37.53 19.33
N LEU A 9 -45.55 38.00 19.75
CA LEU A 9 -45.06 38.59 20.99
C LEU A 9 -44.34 37.60 21.94
N ALA A 10 -43.09 37.75 22.12
CA ALA A 10 -42.21 38.84 22.61
C ALA A 10 -41.97 38.84 24.13
N LEU A 11 -40.72 39.05 24.44
CA LEU A 11 -40.16 39.86 25.55
C LEU A 11 -39.93 39.10 26.89
N SER A 12 -38.82 39.05 27.45
CA SER A 12 -37.85 39.99 27.98
C SER A 12 -37.01 39.35 29.06
N CYS A 13 -35.73 39.67 29.01
CA CYS A 13 -34.81 40.02 30.09
C CYS A 13 -34.93 39.40 31.48
N VAL A 14 -33.81 38.98 32.09
CA VAL A 14 -33.12 39.75 33.10
C VAL A 14 -31.79 39.11 33.47
N LEU A 15 -30.80 39.95 33.61
CA LEU A 15 -29.45 39.80 34.08
C LEU A 15 -29.30 39.12 35.45
N GLY A 16 -28.25 38.35 35.59
CA GLY A 16 -27.72 37.87 36.84
C GLY A 16 -26.23 37.58 36.75
N LEU A 17 -25.42 38.60 37.04
CA LEU A 17 -23.99 38.47 37.27
C LEU A 17 -23.75 37.79 38.60
N THR A 18 -23.00 36.69 38.64
CA THR A 18 -22.12 36.39 39.77
C THR A 18 -20.84 35.75 39.25
N ALA A 19 -19.78 36.44 39.45
CA ALA A 19 -18.40 35.99 39.28
C ALA A 19 -18.05 34.99 40.38
N CYS A 20 -17.45 33.85 39.99
CA CYS A 20 -16.47 33.17 40.82
C CYS A 20 -15.37 32.61 39.93
N ASN A 21 -14.22 33.14 40.14
CA ASN A 21 -12.93 32.82 39.58
C ASN A 21 -12.51 31.42 40.04
N ASN A 22 -12.20 30.49 39.11
CA ASN A 22 -11.30 29.41 39.41
C ASN A 22 -10.51 29.06 38.14
N SER A 23 -9.27 29.51 38.16
CA SER A 23 -8.28 29.21 37.14
C SER A 23 -7.92 27.75 37.17
N THR A 24 -8.31 27.02 36.15
CA THR A 24 -7.66 25.76 35.76
C THR A 24 -7.23 25.90 34.29
N ASN A 25 -5.93 26.04 34.13
CA ASN A 25 -5.26 25.92 32.84
C ASN A 25 -5.59 24.58 32.20
N SER A 26 -6.44 24.60 31.22
CA SER A 26 -6.54 23.52 30.23
C SER A 26 -5.85 24.06 28.97
N GLU A 27 -4.67 23.54 28.70
CA GLU A 27 -4.04 23.67 27.39
C GLU A 27 -5.01 23.15 26.31
N PRO A 28 -5.13 23.83 25.17
CA PRO A 28 -5.91 23.29 24.07
C PRO A 28 -5.20 22.05 23.54
N GLN A 29 -5.83 20.88 23.68
CA GLN A 29 -5.47 19.69 22.92
C GLN A 29 -5.53 20.07 21.45
N LYS A 30 -4.36 20.07 20.82
CA LYS A 30 -4.22 20.17 19.37
C LYS A 30 -4.84 18.90 18.82
N GLU A 31 -6.06 19.00 18.30
CA GLU A 31 -6.59 17.97 17.40
C GLU A 31 -5.56 17.77 16.30
N VAL A 32 -4.94 16.61 16.29
CA VAL A 32 -4.18 16.13 15.14
C VAL A 32 -5.24 15.86 14.06
N GLN A 33 -5.47 16.86 13.23
CA GLN A 33 -6.18 16.63 11.97
C GLN A 33 -5.38 15.59 11.20
N SER A 34 -5.93 14.40 11.11
CA SER A 34 -5.54 13.43 10.10
C SER A 34 -5.69 14.12 8.74
N GLN A 35 -4.58 14.58 8.20
CA GLN A 35 -4.55 15.04 6.81
C GLN A 35 -4.75 13.78 5.96
N SER A 36 -5.99 13.60 5.48
CA SER A 36 -6.25 12.66 4.41
C SER A 36 -5.40 13.06 3.21
N VAL A 37 -4.70 12.08 2.64
CA VAL A 37 -4.07 12.19 1.31
C VAL A 37 -5.07 12.91 0.40
N PRO A 38 -4.66 13.93 -0.38
CA PRO A 38 -5.55 14.46 -1.42
C PRO A 38 -6.05 13.29 -2.24
N SER A 39 -7.34 13.27 -2.56
CA SER A 39 -8.01 12.21 -3.34
C SER A 39 -7.43 12.21 -4.75
N THR A 40 -6.21 11.76 -4.89
CA THR A 40 -5.66 11.27 -6.14
C THR A 40 -6.28 9.90 -6.34
N ASN A 41 -6.73 9.58 -7.53
CA ASN A 41 -7.12 8.22 -7.88
C ASN A 41 -5.88 7.34 -7.75
N ALA A 42 -5.68 6.77 -6.57
CA ALA A 42 -4.51 5.96 -6.26
C ALA A 42 -4.86 4.47 -6.24
N LEU A 43 -3.93 3.67 -6.73
CA LEU A 43 -4.04 2.21 -6.77
C LEU A 43 -2.82 1.60 -6.09
N VAL A 44 -3.02 0.60 -5.26
CA VAL A 44 -1.97 -0.28 -4.75
C VAL A 44 -2.01 -1.57 -5.55
N VAL A 45 -0.97 -1.82 -6.33
CA VAL A 45 -0.78 -3.08 -7.06
C VAL A 45 0.35 -3.85 -6.43
N TYR A 46 0.17 -5.14 -6.20
CA TYR A 46 1.23 -5.93 -5.62
C TYR A 46 1.23 -7.39 -6.07
N PHE A 47 2.42 -7.96 -6.14
CA PHE A 47 2.64 -9.41 -6.20
C PHE A 47 3.17 -9.90 -4.86
N SER A 48 2.68 -11.04 -4.40
CA SER A 48 3.14 -11.68 -3.16
C SER A 48 2.94 -13.18 -3.23
N MET A 49 3.97 -13.93 -2.88
CA MET A 49 3.97 -15.38 -2.94
C MET A 49 4.27 -15.98 -1.57
N PRO A 50 3.24 -16.15 -0.70
CA PRO A 50 3.39 -16.95 0.52
C PRO A 50 3.51 -18.43 0.15
N GLU A 51 4.48 -19.13 0.71
CA GLU A 51 4.71 -20.54 0.42
C GLU A 51 3.83 -21.47 1.27
N THR A 52 3.16 -20.95 2.27
CA THR A 52 2.20 -21.68 3.11
C THR A 52 1.02 -20.83 3.54
N THR A 53 -0.04 -21.50 3.99
CA THR A 53 -1.18 -20.90 4.70
C THR A 53 -1.33 -21.48 6.12
N ASP A 54 -0.44 -22.39 6.53
CA ASP A 54 -0.45 -23.02 7.86
C ASP A 54 0.46 -22.27 8.83
N SER A 55 -0.13 -21.55 9.79
CA SER A 55 0.61 -20.80 10.79
C SER A 55 1.25 -21.63 11.91
N LYS A 56 1.07 -22.97 11.92
CA LYS A 56 1.47 -23.79 13.08
C LYS A 56 2.75 -24.58 12.88
N ASN A 57 3.07 -24.93 11.64
CA ASN A 57 4.20 -25.82 11.31
C ASN A 57 4.97 -25.29 10.10
N MET A 58 5.28 -23.99 10.10
CA MET A 58 6.06 -23.39 9.01
C MET A 58 7.52 -23.89 9.07
N THR A 59 8.09 -24.17 7.90
CA THR A 59 9.53 -24.29 7.73
C THR A 59 10.18 -22.90 7.76
N GLU A 60 11.51 -22.86 7.81
CA GLU A 60 12.24 -21.58 7.77
C GLU A 60 12.03 -20.85 6.44
N GLU A 61 11.93 -21.58 5.34
CA GLU A 61 11.66 -21.04 4.00
C GLU A 61 10.25 -20.43 3.94
N GLU A 62 9.24 -21.15 4.43
CA GLU A 62 7.85 -20.67 4.49
C GLU A 62 7.70 -19.43 5.38
N ASP A 63 8.39 -19.40 6.53
CA ASP A 63 8.45 -18.24 7.44
C ASP A 63 9.06 -17.01 6.74
N ASN A 64 10.10 -17.24 5.91
CA ASN A 64 10.75 -16.17 5.16
C ASN A 64 9.85 -15.48 4.13
N SER A 65 8.82 -16.16 3.60
CA SER A 65 7.89 -15.60 2.60
C SER A 65 6.61 -15.03 3.21
N THR A 66 6.39 -15.21 4.53
CA THR A 66 5.11 -14.95 5.20
C THR A 66 5.24 -14.05 6.42
N VAL A 67 4.11 -13.52 6.85
CA VAL A 67 3.90 -12.88 8.14
C VAL A 67 2.61 -13.42 8.76
N VAL A 68 2.57 -13.58 10.09
CA VAL A 68 1.38 -14.06 10.80
C VAL A 68 0.78 -12.93 11.64
N ILE A 69 -0.37 -12.43 11.24
CA ILE A 69 -1.11 -11.39 11.95
C ILE A 69 -2.43 -11.97 12.45
N ASP A 70 -2.69 -11.89 13.75
CA ASP A 70 -3.90 -12.42 14.39
C ASP A 70 -4.17 -13.89 14.04
N GLY A 71 -3.11 -14.69 13.89
CA GLY A 71 -3.18 -16.11 13.54
C GLY A 71 -3.48 -16.40 12.07
N LYS A 72 -3.53 -15.38 11.22
CA LYS A 72 -3.70 -15.49 9.77
C LYS A 72 -2.34 -15.32 9.07
N VAL A 73 -2.00 -16.28 8.23
CA VAL A 73 -0.81 -16.19 7.37
C VAL A 73 -1.11 -15.29 6.18
N MET A 74 -0.21 -14.37 5.91
CA MET A 74 -0.20 -13.51 4.71
C MET A 74 1.20 -13.51 4.12
N GLY A 75 1.32 -13.24 2.83
CA GLY A 75 2.62 -12.95 2.24
C GLY A 75 3.17 -11.60 2.73
N ASN A 76 4.47 -11.49 2.86
CA ASN A 76 5.13 -10.27 3.36
C ASN A 76 4.72 -9.02 2.57
N THR A 77 4.83 -9.06 1.23
CA THR A 77 4.43 -7.94 0.37
C THR A 77 2.93 -7.65 0.46
N GLN A 78 2.10 -8.71 0.64
CA GLN A 78 0.65 -8.54 0.83
C GLN A 78 0.34 -7.72 2.08
N TYR A 79 1.00 -8.00 3.20
CA TYR A 79 0.80 -7.23 4.43
C TYR A 79 1.15 -5.75 4.24
N VAL A 80 2.32 -5.46 3.65
CA VAL A 80 2.74 -4.08 3.38
C VAL A 80 1.76 -3.37 2.45
N ALA A 81 1.27 -4.06 1.41
CA ALA A 81 0.27 -3.51 0.48
C ALA A 81 -1.05 -3.16 1.19
N MET A 82 -1.52 -4.02 2.11
CA MET A 82 -2.74 -3.78 2.88
C MET A 82 -2.58 -2.60 3.85
N GLU A 83 -1.42 -2.47 4.49
CA GLU A 83 -1.11 -1.31 5.34
C GLU A 83 -1.11 0.01 4.55
N ILE A 84 -0.52 0.02 3.35
CA ILE A 84 -0.55 1.18 2.46
C ILE A 84 -1.99 1.50 2.06
N GLN A 85 -2.75 0.50 1.64
CA GLN A 85 -4.15 0.66 1.24
C GLN A 85 -5.01 1.23 2.37
N GLU A 86 -4.88 0.71 3.59
CA GLU A 86 -5.63 1.19 4.76
C GLU A 86 -5.31 2.66 5.07
N LYS A 87 -4.03 3.03 5.02
CA LYS A 87 -3.56 4.39 5.35
C LYS A 87 -3.86 5.43 4.27
N THR A 88 -3.97 5.00 3.01
CA THR A 88 -4.20 5.89 1.85
C THR A 88 -5.64 5.88 1.36
N SER A 89 -6.44 4.87 1.72
CA SER A 89 -7.76 4.58 1.14
C SER A 89 -7.73 4.38 -0.39
N ALA A 90 -6.57 4.01 -0.95
CA ALA A 90 -6.40 3.66 -2.35
C ALA A 90 -7.16 2.37 -2.69
N ASP A 91 -7.48 2.19 -3.97
CA ASP A 91 -7.90 0.88 -4.45
C ASP A 91 -6.75 -0.12 -4.35
N ILE A 92 -7.04 -1.42 -4.31
CA ILE A 92 -6.00 -2.44 -4.20
C ILE A 92 -6.22 -3.57 -5.21
N PHE A 93 -5.14 -3.99 -5.87
CA PHE A 93 -5.14 -5.09 -6.82
C PHE A 93 -3.96 -6.03 -6.54
N ARG A 94 -4.27 -7.32 -6.39
CA ARG A 94 -3.25 -8.37 -6.30
C ARG A 94 -2.98 -8.95 -7.66
N ILE A 95 -1.73 -8.94 -8.08
CA ILE A 95 -1.28 -9.69 -9.26
C ILE A 95 -1.24 -11.16 -8.90
N GLU A 96 -1.99 -11.98 -9.63
CA GLU A 96 -1.96 -13.44 -9.55
C GLU A 96 -1.54 -14.00 -10.90
N PRO A 97 -0.61 -14.97 -10.95
CA PRO A 97 -0.27 -15.64 -12.19
C PRO A 97 -1.43 -16.52 -12.68
N GLU A 98 -1.63 -16.61 -13.99
CA GLU A 98 -2.62 -17.51 -14.58
C GLU A 98 -2.28 -18.97 -14.24
N THR A 99 -1.00 -19.35 -14.30
CA THR A 99 -0.49 -20.63 -13.80
C THR A 99 0.15 -20.39 -12.44
N PRO A 100 -0.45 -20.89 -11.33
CA PRO A 100 0.11 -20.69 -10.00
C PRO A 100 1.55 -21.21 -9.88
N TYR A 101 2.40 -20.44 -9.22
CA TYR A 101 3.73 -20.90 -8.83
C TYR A 101 3.62 -22.05 -7.82
N THR A 102 4.65 -22.90 -7.78
CA THR A 102 4.80 -23.91 -6.74
C THR A 102 5.00 -23.26 -5.36
N THR A 103 4.57 -23.94 -4.30
CA THR A 103 4.86 -23.58 -2.91
C THR A 103 6.10 -24.32 -2.37
N ASN A 104 6.75 -25.15 -3.17
CA ASN A 104 8.04 -25.71 -2.83
C ASN A 104 9.14 -24.67 -3.07
N HIS A 105 9.88 -24.31 -2.02
CA HIS A 105 10.86 -23.24 -2.06
C HIS A 105 11.96 -23.47 -3.11
N GLU A 106 12.57 -24.67 -3.15
CA GLU A 106 13.65 -24.98 -4.09
C GLU A 106 13.18 -24.86 -5.53
N GLU A 107 12.01 -25.43 -5.84
CA GLU A 107 11.41 -25.36 -7.19
C GLU A 107 11.06 -23.90 -7.55
N LEU A 108 10.54 -23.11 -6.61
CA LEU A 108 10.20 -21.70 -6.84
C LEU A 108 11.45 -20.87 -7.15
N VAL A 109 12.53 -21.09 -6.43
CA VAL A 109 13.82 -20.43 -6.64
C VAL A 109 14.38 -20.73 -8.04
N ASP A 110 14.31 -22.01 -8.45
CA ASP A 110 14.76 -22.45 -9.79
C ASP A 110 13.89 -21.84 -10.89
N ILE A 111 12.56 -21.85 -10.74
CA ILE A 111 11.62 -21.23 -11.69
C ILE A 111 11.91 -19.74 -11.82
N ALA A 112 12.06 -19.02 -10.71
CA ALA A 112 12.35 -17.59 -10.71
C ALA A 112 13.66 -17.26 -11.42
N SER A 113 14.72 -18.06 -11.21
CA SER A 113 15.99 -17.93 -11.91
C SER A 113 15.86 -18.17 -13.42
N GLN A 114 15.15 -19.23 -13.79
CA GLN A 114 14.92 -19.56 -15.20
C GLN A 114 14.09 -18.47 -15.91
N GLU A 115 13.01 -17.99 -15.27
CA GLU A 115 12.19 -16.91 -15.84
C GLU A 115 13.03 -15.65 -16.11
N GLN A 116 13.95 -15.30 -15.19
CA GLN A 116 14.84 -14.16 -15.35
C GLN A 116 15.86 -14.39 -16.49
N GLU A 117 16.51 -15.56 -16.54
CA GLU A 117 17.47 -15.89 -17.62
C GLU A 117 16.83 -15.90 -19.01
N GLU A 118 15.59 -16.41 -19.11
CA GLU A 118 14.85 -16.51 -20.36
C GLU A 118 14.07 -15.23 -20.70
N ASN A 119 14.07 -14.24 -19.80
CA ASN A 119 13.26 -13.03 -19.91
C ASN A 119 11.77 -13.34 -20.13
N THR A 120 11.26 -14.33 -19.41
CA THR A 120 9.89 -14.81 -19.50
C THR A 120 8.89 -13.73 -19.08
N ARG A 121 7.68 -13.80 -19.62
CA ARG A 121 6.52 -12.96 -19.22
C ARG A 121 5.39 -13.86 -18.75
N PRO A 122 5.36 -14.26 -17.45
CA PRO A 122 4.27 -15.06 -16.92
C PRO A 122 2.93 -14.34 -17.10
N ALA A 123 1.93 -15.05 -17.60
CA ALA A 123 0.61 -14.47 -17.82
C ALA A 123 -0.08 -14.12 -16.50
N ILE A 124 -0.73 -12.94 -16.45
CA ILE A 124 -1.52 -12.48 -15.33
C ILE A 124 -2.96 -12.95 -15.51
N LYS A 125 -3.54 -13.48 -14.42
CA LYS A 125 -4.86 -14.10 -14.42
C LYS A 125 -5.99 -13.10 -14.64
N ASP A 126 -5.96 -11.98 -13.90
CA ASP A 126 -7.03 -10.98 -13.88
C ASP A 126 -6.49 -9.62 -14.32
N ARG A 127 -7.36 -8.77 -14.86
CA ARG A 127 -6.99 -7.43 -15.32
C ARG A 127 -7.59 -6.34 -14.42
N ILE A 128 -6.84 -5.25 -14.25
CA ILE A 128 -7.34 -4.04 -13.62
C ILE A 128 -8.31 -3.36 -14.59
N ALA A 129 -9.55 -3.17 -14.14
CA ALA A 129 -10.52 -2.41 -14.92
C ALA A 129 -10.20 -0.91 -14.82
N ASP A 130 -10.37 -0.20 -15.95
CA ASP A 130 -10.27 1.26 -16.03
C ASP A 130 -8.94 1.81 -15.40
N PHE A 131 -7.79 1.17 -15.73
CA PHE A 131 -6.47 1.53 -15.19
C PHE A 131 -6.13 3.01 -15.46
N GLU A 132 -6.64 3.58 -16.53
CA GLU A 132 -6.45 4.97 -16.93
C GLU A 132 -6.93 5.98 -15.87
N GLN A 133 -7.88 5.60 -15.00
CA GLN A 133 -8.40 6.47 -13.94
C GLN A 133 -7.38 6.80 -12.85
N TYR A 134 -6.32 5.99 -12.70
CA TYR A 134 -5.34 6.15 -11.64
C TYR A 134 -4.19 7.05 -12.07
N ASP A 135 -3.89 8.07 -11.27
CA ASP A 135 -2.75 8.97 -11.46
C ASP A 135 -1.52 8.49 -10.69
N THR A 136 -1.74 7.79 -9.59
CA THR A 136 -0.69 7.28 -8.69
C THR A 136 -0.85 5.79 -8.49
N VAL A 137 0.23 5.04 -8.74
CA VAL A 137 0.26 3.58 -8.58
C VAL A 137 1.38 3.18 -7.63
N PHE A 138 1.01 2.70 -6.44
CA PHE A 138 1.95 2.02 -5.56
C PHE A 138 2.20 0.62 -6.10
N VAL A 139 3.46 0.26 -6.33
CA VAL A 139 3.82 -1.03 -6.94
C VAL A 139 4.66 -1.84 -5.98
N GLY A 140 4.12 -2.97 -5.51
CA GLY A 140 4.71 -3.83 -4.49
C GLY A 140 5.17 -5.18 -5.00
N TYR A 141 6.38 -5.60 -4.58
CA TYR A 141 6.97 -6.86 -5.02
C TYR A 141 7.99 -7.39 -4.00
N PRO A 142 8.17 -8.72 -3.91
CA PRO A 142 9.34 -9.29 -3.24
C PRO A 142 10.56 -9.14 -4.17
N ILE A 143 11.75 -9.04 -3.58
CA ILE A 143 12.99 -9.10 -4.38
C ILE A 143 13.34 -10.55 -4.65
N TRP A 144 13.33 -10.93 -5.92
CA TRP A 144 13.77 -12.24 -6.41
C TRP A 144 15.03 -12.10 -7.26
N TRP A 145 16.09 -12.82 -6.93
CA TRP A 145 17.38 -12.76 -7.64
C TRP A 145 17.89 -11.32 -7.89
N SER A 146 17.76 -10.47 -6.85
CA SER A 146 18.15 -9.05 -6.88
C SER A 146 17.38 -8.17 -7.88
N ASP A 147 16.22 -8.60 -8.30
CA ASP A 147 15.36 -7.87 -9.24
C ASP A 147 13.87 -8.07 -8.92
N LEU A 148 13.01 -7.50 -9.77
CA LEU A 148 11.58 -7.75 -9.81
C LEU A 148 11.31 -9.22 -10.22
N PRO A 149 10.30 -9.90 -9.64
CA PRO A 149 9.78 -11.13 -10.24
C PRO A 149 9.28 -10.89 -11.67
N MET A 150 9.49 -11.85 -12.57
CA MET A 150 9.17 -11.66 -14.00
C MET A 150 7.69 -11.39 -14.28
N ILE A 151 6.79 -11.80 -13.40
CA ILE A 151 5.37 -11.43 -13.48
C ILE A 151 5.15 -9.91 -13.32
N MET A 152 6.04 -9.19 -12.65
CA MET A 152 5.98 -7.72 -12.56
C MET A 152 6.35 -7.06 -13.89
N TYR A 153 7.26 -7.66 -14.66
CA TYR A 153 7.53 -7.22 -16.02
C TYR A 153 6.31 -7.40 -16.92
N SER A 154 5.57 -8.53 -16.77
CA SER A 154 4.31 -8.72 -17.48
C SER A 154 3.29 -7.62 -17.13
N PHE A 155 3.24 -7.22 -15.85
CA PHE A 155 2.39 -6.12 -15.41
C PHE A 155 2.75 -4.79 -16.08
N PHE A 156 4.02 -4.44 -16.13
CA PHE A 156 4.47 -3.23 -16.81
C PHE A 156 4.23 -3.28 -18.33
N ASP A 157 4.39 -4.46 -18.96
CA ASP A 157 4.11 -4.65 -20.38
C ASP A 157 2.60 -4.54 -20.73
N GLU A 158 1.69 -4.75 -19.74
CA GLU A 158 0.24 -4.78 -19.99
C GLU A 158 -0.47 -3.43 -19.86
N TYR A 159 0.10 -2.47 -19.14
CA TYR A 159 -0.55 -1.21 -18.80
C TYR A 159 0.26 0.00 -19.25
N ASP A 160 -0.44 1.09 -19.62
CA ASP A 160 0.20 2.35 -19.97
C ASP A 160 0.37 3.23 -18.73
N PHE A 161 1.62 3.47 -18.35
CA PHE A 161 2.02 4.31 -17.23
C PHE A 161 2.39 5.74 -17.65
N SER A 162 2.17 6.13 -18.89
CA SER A 162 2.44 7.49 -19.33
C SER A 162 1.71 8.51 -18.46
N ASP A 163 2.45 9.53 -18.00
CA ASP A 163 1.98 10.60 -17.13
C ASP A 163 1.54 10.17 -15.71
N LYS A 164 1.75 8.90 -15.33
CA LYS A 164 1.46 8.39 -13.98
C LYS A 164 2.67 8.49 -13.06
N THR A 165 2.41 8.54 -11.76
CA THR A 165 3.43 8.42 -10.72
C THR A 165 3.47 6.97 -10.21
N ILE A 166 4.62 6.32 -10.32
CA ILE A 166 4.89 4.99 -9.79
C ILE A 166 5.63 5.15 -8.46
N ILE A 167 5.10 4.55 -7.40
CA ILE A 167 5.67 4.57 -6.05
C ILE A 167 6.03 3.14 -5.64
N PRO A 168 7.30 2.72 -5.82
CA PRO A 168 7.71 1.35 -5.54
C PRO A 168 7.80 1.05 -4.05
N PHE A 169 7.42 -0.19 -3.68
CA PHE A 169 7.72 -0.76 -2.36
C PHE A 169 8.08 -2.24 -2.48
N SER A 170 9.02 -2.69 -1.66
CA SER A 170 9.50 -4.07 -1.71
C SER A 170 9.60 -4.72 -0.34
N THR A 171 9.55 -6.05 -0.34
CA THR A 171 9.99 -6.89 0.78
C THR A 171 11.18 -7.73 0.34
N HIS A 172 12.14 -7.96 1.24
CA HIS A 172 13.42 -8.58 0.87
C HIS A 172 14.07 -9.35 2.02
N GLY A 173 15.01 -10.24 1.68
CA GLY A 173 15.83 -10.99 2.63
C GLY A 173 17.16 -10.33 2.98
N GLY A 174 17.39 -9.05 2.63
CA GLY A 174 18.63 -8.34 2.91
C GLY A 174 19.15 -7.46 1.75
N SER A 175 18.54 -7.52 0.57
CA SER A 175 18.98 -6.80 -0.63
C SER A 175 18.44 -5.36 -0.75
N GLY A 176 17.55 -4.93 0.15
CA GLY A 176 16.86 -3.64 -0.01
C GLY A 176 15.98 -3.61 -1.27
N LEU A 177 15.97 -2.49 -1.95
CA LEU A 177 15.30 -2.35 -3.27
C LEU A 177 16.14 -2.94 -4.41
N ALA A 178 17.39 -3.33 -4.16
CA ALA A 178 18.36 -3.66 -5.21
C ALA A 178 18.39 -2.56 -6.30
N ASP A 179 18.41 -2.93 -7.59
CA ASP A 179 18.41 -1.98 -8.70
C ASP A 179 17.00 -1.74 -9.28
N THR A 180 15.94 -2.21 -8.60
CA THR A 180 14.57 -2.23 -9.14
C THR A 180 13.99 -0.86 -9.48
N ILE A 181 14.40 0.21 -8.78
CA ILE A 181 14.02 1.59 -9.16
C ILE A 181 14.53 1.95 -10.56
N SER A 182 15.77 1.58 -10.86
CA SER A 182 16.35 1.80 -12.20
C SER A 182 15.66 0.95 -13.25
N THR A 183 15.39 -0.31 -12.92
CA THR A 183 14.64 -1.24 -13.78
C THR A 183 13.25 -0.68 -14.13
N ILE A 184 12.49 -0.20 -13.13
CA ILE A 184 11.16 0.39 -13.37
C ILE A 184 11.24 1.64 -14.26
N LYS A 185 12.25 2.50 -14.06
CA LYS A 185 12.47 3.68 -14.93
C LYS A 185 12.79 3.31 -16.37
N GLU A 186 13.50 2.20 -16.58
CA GLU A 186 13.80 1.69 -17.92
C GLU A 186 12.56 1.09 -18.60
N LEU A 187 11.71 0.39 -17.83
CA LEU A 187 10.46 -0.17 -18.33
C LEU A 187 9.45 0.93 -18.66
N GLU A 188 9.36 1.95 -17.80
CA GLU A 188 8.35 3.01 -17.89
C GLU A 188 8.99 4.41 -18.03
N PRO A 189 9.65 4.71 -19.16
CA PRO A 189 10.38 5.96 -19.33
C PRO A 189 9.47 7.20 -19.40
N ASN A 190 8.16 7.04 -19.59
CA ASN A 190 7.19 8.12 -19.63
C ASN A 190 6.45 8.32 -18.31
N ALA A 191 6.72 7.49 -17.30
CA ALA A 191 6.19 7.64 -15.95
C ALA A 191 7.12 8.47 -15.06
N THR A 192 6.57 9.03 -13.98
CA THR A 192 7.37 9.58 -12.89
C THR A 192 7.58 8.47 -11.85
N VAL A 193 8.81 8.02 -11.66
CA VAL A 193 9.13 6.98 -10.66
C VAL A 193 9.68 7.64 -9.39
N TYR A 194 9.03 7.42 -8.26
CA TYR A 194 9.45 7.90 -6.95
C TYR A 194 10.74 7.18 -6.50
N GLU A 195 11.81 7.94 -6.27
CA GLU A 195 13.15 7.36 -6.04
C GLU A 195 13.34 6.81 -4.63
N GLN A 196 12.60 7.34 -3.63
CA GLN A 196 12.69 6.91 -2.24
C GLN A 196 11.66 5.81 -1.94
N GLY A 197 11.65 4.75 -2.76
CA GLY A 197 10.77 3.60 -2.57
C GLY A 197 10.92 2.98 -1.17
N LEU A 198 9.85 2.37 -0.67
CA LEU A 198 9.88 1.66 0.61
C LEU A 198 10.55 0.29 0.46
N SER A 199 11.35 -0.09 1.45
CA SER A 199 12.01 -1.39 1.46
C SER A 199 11.96 -2.00 2.86
N ILE A 200 11.17 -3.07 3.03
CA ILE A 200 10.97 -3.74 4.32
C ILE A 200 11.66 -5.10 4.33
N SER A 201 12.55 -5.30 5.31
CA SER A 201 13.13 -6.62 5.54
C SER A 201 12.04 -7.62 5.97
N ARG A 202 12.07 -8.85 5.44
CA ARG A 202 11.16 -9.93 5.84
C ARG A 202 11.09 -10.16 7.34
N ASN A 203 12.17 -9.84 8.07
CA ASN A 203 12.25 -9.99 9.52
C ASN A 203 11.52 -8.88 10.30
N ASP A 204 11.15 -7.80 9.64
CA ASP A 204 10.57 -6.59 10.25
C ASP A 204 9.15 -6.30 9.79
N VAL A 205 8.58 -7.12 8.88
CA VAL A 205 7.27 -6.91 8.28
C VAL A 205 6.17 -6.75 9.34
N GLU A 206 6.12 -7.62 10.34
CA GLU A 206 5.11 -7.57 11.42
C GLU A 206 5.11 -6.23 12.17
N LYS A 207 6.24 -5.54 12.22
CA LYS A 207 6.44 -4.28 12.97
C LYS A 207 6.52 -3.05 12.08
N SER A 208 6.30 -3.20 10.77
CA SER A 208 6.57 -2.15 9.78
C SER A 208 5.52 -1.04 9.70
N SER A 209 4.38 -1.17 10.37
CA SER A 209 3.25 -0.23 10.26
C SER A 209 3.63 1.24 10.52
N GLU A 210 4.49 1.50 11.52
CA GLU A 210 4.98 2.84 11.82
C GLU A 210 5.93 3.38 10.73
N GLU A 211 6.84 2.53 10.25
CA GLU A 211 7.77 2.86 9.15
C GLU A 211 7.01 3.19 7.86
N ILE A 212 5.99 2.39 7.54
CA ILE A 212 5.09 2.64 6.40
C ILE A 212 4.40 4.00 6.55
N SER A 213 3.90 4.33 7.75
CA SER A 213 3.25 5.61 8.01
C SER A 213 4.20 6.79 7.80
N GLN A 214 5.41 6.72 8.34
CA GLN A 214 6.44 7.75 8.20
C GLN A 214 6.91 7.92 6.75
N TRP A 215 6.98 6.83 5.99
CA TRP A 215 7.32 6.86 4.57
C TRP A 215 6.18 7.51 3.76
N LEU A 216 4.92 7.13 3.98
CA LEU A 216 3.77 7.72 3.31
C LEU A 216 3.67 9.24 3.56
N GLU A 217 4.00 9.71 4.77
CA GLU A 217 4.05 11.16 5.04
C GLU A 217 5.08 11.90 4.17
N LYS A 218 6.17 11.26 3.76
CA LYS A 218 7.17 11.86 2.85
C LYS A 218 6.64 11.87 1.42
N VAL A 219 6.10 10.73 0.97
CA VAL A 219 5.49 10.59 -0.36
C VAL A 219 4.40 11.64 -0.63
N ILE A 220 3.59 11.99 0.38
CA ILE A 220 2.49 12.94 0.25
C ILE A 220 2.98 14.40 0.18
N ARG A 221 4.17 14.70 0.69
CA ARG A 221 4.70 16.07 0.77
C ARG A 221 5.49 16.49 -0.48
N GLU A 222 5.85 15.55 -1.33
CA GLU A 222 6.57 15.79 -2.58
C GLU A 222 5.62 15.86 -3.78
#